data_f41ebd85466e541ab40fc7fd99085682
#
_entry.id   f41ebd85466e541ab40fc7fd99085682
#
_cell.length_a   1.000
_cell.length_b   1.000
_cell.length_c   1.000
_cell.angle_alpha   90.00
_cell.angle_beta   90.00
_cell.angle_gamma   90.00
#
_symmetry.space_group_name_H-M   'P 1'
#
loop_
_entity.id
_entity.type
_entity.pdbx_description
1 polymer ?
#
loop_
_entity_poly.entity_id
_entity_poly.type
_entity_poly.pdbx_seq_one_letter_code
_entity_poly.pdbx_strand_id
1 'polypeptide(L)'
;MQIDRLLLEGFRNYDSQQLTFDGSCNVIYGENAQGKTNLLEAIVYLSCGRSPRTHADRELIGFDRDRARLVGHIQARDRAFETEILLTRGRRRRMTVNGVAARNGGALSQVLHTVFFSPEDLFLIREGAAARRRFMDQSLCQLRPRYAEALTEYGRLYDHKTRILRDSDEYPQLLDTLPDFNHRLCQVGAVLIGYRARYVQALAVHARRAHWECSGEREDLALTYQTVKTVEDPLGPVQDIAGALEEHQAQHYQAELASRLCLSGPHKDDIAVTVNGLEARHFCSQGQVRTAALSLKLADREIHKNAIGEYPVMLLDDVLSELDPRRQEYVLNRIAGGQVFITCCENDRLDALLSGRVYHIREGRVL
;
A
#
# COMPACT_ATOMS: atom_id res chain seq x y z
N MET A 1 7.02 -0.06 17.21
CA MET A 1 7.46 0.96 16.23
C MET A 1 6.59 2.19 16.38
N GLN A 2 7.20 3.39 16.43
CA GLN A 2 6.47 4.65 16.57
C GLN A 2 7.22 5.81 15.93
N ILE A 3 6.50 6.84 15.51
CA ILE A 3 7.03 8.12 15.13
C ILE A 3 6.82 9.11 16.29
N ASP A 4 7.91 9.67 16.81
CA ASP A 4 7.88 10.57 17.99
C ASP A 4 7.66 12.02 17.55
N ARG A 5 8.32 12.43 16.46
CA ARG A 5 8.25 13.81 15.95
C ARG A 5 8.17 13.82 14.42
N LEU A 6 7.48 14.80 13.92
CA LEU A 6 7.33 15.06 12.50
C LEU A 6 7.52 16.56 12.24
N LEU A 7 8.42 16.90 11.31
CA LEU A 7 8.56 18.23 10.76
C LEU A 7 8.08 18.22 9.31
N LEU A 8 7.21 19.16 8.99
CA LEU A 8 6.72 19.41 7.64
C LEU A 8 7.03 20.86 7.27
N GLU A 9 7.67 21.09 6.13
CA GLU A 9 7.95 22.40 5.57
C GLU A 9 7.55 22.40 4.09
N GLY A 10 6.62 23.29 3.70
CA GLY A 10 6.15 23.42 2.32
C GLY A 10 5.47 22.16 1.74
N PHE A 11 4.92 21.29 2.59
CA PHE A 11 4.27 20.03 2.17
C PHE A 11 2.76 20.19 2.10
N ARG A 12 2.19 20.00 0.90
CA ARG A 12 0.75 20.17 0.66
C ARG A 12 0.30 21.56 1.13
N ASN A 13 -0.60 21.62 2.14
CA ASN A 13 -1.09 22.84 2.78
C ASN A 13 -0.36 23.20 4.08
N TYR A 14 0.67 22.43 4.46
CA TYR A 14 1.51 22.73 5.62
C TYR A 14 2.68 23.64 5.22
N ASP A 15 2.67 24.85 5.73
CA ASP A 15 3.76 25.82 5.47
C ASP A 15 5.01 25.47 6.27
N SER A 16 4.89 25.43 7.60
CA SER A 16 5.89 24.93 8.53
C SER A 16 5.20 24.45 9.80
N GLN A 17 5.33 23.16 10.10
CA GLN A 17 4.70 22.56 11.28
C GLN A 17 5.64 21.52 11.89
N GLN A 18 5.84 21.61 13.19
CA GLN A 18 6.51 20.58 13.98
C GLN A 18 5.51 19.95 14.96
N LEU A 19 5.44 18.64 14.97
CA LEU A 19 4.52 17.83 15.76
C LEU A 19 5.28 16.83 16.62
N THR A 20 4.79 16.60 17.82
CA THR A 20 5.26 15.51 18.70
C THR A 20 4.06 14.62 19.01
N PHE A 21 4.20 13.32 18.84
CA PHE A 21 3.12 12.37 18.93
C PHE A 21 3.19 11.51 20.20
N ASP A 22 2.03 10.99 20.59
CA ASP A 22 1.92 9.95 21.61
C ASP A 22 2.28 8.58 21.00
N GLY A 23 2.92 7.72 21.77
CA GLY A 23 3.31 6.38 21.33
C GLY A 23 2.15 5.39 21.15
N SER A 24 0.95 5.75 21.61
CA SER A 24 -0.26 4.91 21.54
C SER A 24 -1.26 5.44 20.54
N CYS A 25 -2.06 6.42 20.88
CA CYS A 25 -3.12 6.94 20.04
C CYS A 25 -3.00 8.44 19.82
N ASN A 26 -3.20 8.86 18.57
CA ASN A 26 -3.17 10.25 18.14
C ASN A 26 -4.44 10.54 17.35
N VAL A 27 -5.34 11.34 17.92
CA VAL A 27 -6.58 11.77 17.27
C VAL A 27 -6.36 13.11 16.60
N ILE A 28 -6.68 13.19 15.33
CA ILE A 28 -6.51 14.38 14.49
C ILE A 28 -7.90 14.81 14.03
N TYR A 29 -8.41 15.91 14.58
CA TYR A 29 -9.73 16.38 14.22
C TYR A 29 -9.68 17.77 13.56
N GLY A 30 -10.76 18.11 12.88
CA GLY A 30 -10.95 19.38 12.19
C GLY A 30 -11.92 19.24 11.02
N GLU A 31 -12.38 20.33 10.48
CA GLU A 31 -13.26 20.32 9.32
C GLU A 31 -12.63 19.64 8.09
N ASN A 32 -13.46 19.37 7.08
CA ASN A 32 -12.97 18.81 5.83
C ASN A 32 -12.02 19.79 5.11
N ALA A 33 -11.06 19.23 4.37
CA ALA A 33 -10.03 19.97 3.63
C ALA A 33 -9.03 20.79 4.47
N GLN A 34 -9.01 20.65 5.81
CA GLN A 34 -8.07 21.36 6.68
C GLN A 34 -6.64 20.80 6.66
N GLY A 35 -6.42 19.58 6.14
CA GLY A 35 -5.11 18.96 6.04
C GLY A 35 -4.91 17.69 6.84
N LYS A 36 -5.94 17.15 7.50
CA LYS A 36 -5.88 15.88 8.26
C LYS A 36 -5.27 14.74 7.46
N THR A 37 -5.84 14.43 6.30
CA THR A 37 -5.33 13.42 5.36
C THR A 37 -3.91 13.71 4.88
N ASN A 38 -3.55 15.00 4.68
CA ASN A 38 -2.20 15.37 4.25
C ASN A 38 -1.15 15.06 5.33
N LEU A 39 -1.51 15.14 6.61
CA LEU A 39 -0.63 14.73 7.71
C LEU A 39 -0.39 13.21 7.68
N LEU A 40 -1.44 12.40 7.52
CA LEU A 40 -1.30 10.95 7.37
C LEU A 40 -0.51 10.58 6.10
N GLU A 41 -0.76 11.28 4.99
CA GLU A 41 0.01 11.11 3.75
C GLU A 41 1.51 11.37 3.96
N ALA A 42 1.88 12.37 4.76
CA ALA A 42 3.28 12.64 5.09
C ALA A 42 3.94 11.47 5.84
N ILE A 43 3.22 10.84 6.79
CA ILE A 43 3.72 9.68 7.53
C ILE A 43 3.90 8.47 6.59
N VAL A 44 2.92 8.19 5.72
CA VAL A 44 3.05 7.14 4.68
C VAL A 44 4.23 7.44 3.76
N TYR A 45 4.38 8.69 3.35
CA TYR A 45 5.47 9.08 2.45
C TYR A 45 6.84 8.89 3.09
N LEU A 46 6.99 9.17 4.38
CA LEU A 46 8.22 8.90 5.15
C LEU A 46 8.52 7.40 5.30
N SER A 47 7.51 6.53 5.25
CA SER A 47 7.73 5.09 5.40
C SER A 47 8.22 4.39 4.12
N CYS A 48 7.86 4.87 2.95
CA CYS A 48 8.14 4.16 1.69
C CYS A 48 8.54 5.07 0.52
N GLY A 49 8.53 6.39 0.70
CA GLY A 49 8.81 7.36 -0.35
C GLY A 49 7.78 7.37 -1.48
N ARG A 50 6.55 6.93 -1.21
CA ARG A 50 5.44 6.94 -2.16
C ARG A 50 4.19 7.49 -1.49
N SER A 51 3.48 8.38 -2.18
CA SER A 51 2.18 8.84 -1.72
C SER A 51 1.10 7.79 -2.05
N PRO A 52 0.11 7.58 -1.17
CA PRO A 52 -1.06 6.76 -1.50
C PRO A 52 -1.99 7.43 -2.54
N ARG A 53 -1.91 8.76 -2.70
CA ARG A 53 -2.85 9.58 -3.48
C ARG A 53 -2.32 10.06 -4.82
N THR A 54 -0.99 10.19 -4.97
CA THR A 54 -0.37 10.69 -6.21
C THR A 54 0.93 9.97 -6.54
N HIS A 55 1.22 9.87 -7.83
CA HIS A 55 2.51 9.37 -8.34
C HIS A 55 3.51 10.51 -8.62
N ALA A 56 3.08 11.76 -8.59
CA ALA A 56 3.89 12.91 -8.94
C ALA A 56 4.37 13.67 -7.70
N ASP A 57 5.64 13.54 -7.35
CA ASP A 57 6.24 14.21 -6.19
C ASP A 57 5.99 15.74 -6.18
N ARG A 58 5.88 16.38 -7.37
CA ARG A 58 5.58 17.80 -7.50
C ARG A 58 4.24 18.23 -6.88
N GLU A 59 3.28 17.32 -6.80
CA GLU A 59 1.96 17.57 -6.23
C GLU A 59 1.96 17.56 -4.69
N LEU A 60 3.03 17.04 -4.09
CA LEU A 60 3.24 17.06 -2.63
C LEU A 60 3.84 18.38 -2.16
N ILE A 61 4.41 19.17 -3.07
CA ILE A 61 4.97 20.49 -2.78
C ILE A 61 3.84 21.52 -2.77
N GLY A 62 3.80 22.37 -1.76
CA GLY A 62 2.83 23.46 -1.64
C GLY A 62 2.77 24.32 -2.91
N PHE A 63 1.61 24.90 -3.22
CA PHE A 63 1.36 25.60 -4.49
C PHE A 63 2.38 26.74 -4.74
N ASP A 64 2.67 27.54 -3.71
CA ASP A 64 3.55 28.70 -3.79
C ASP A 64 4.97 28.39 -3.31
N ARG A 65 5.38 27.12 -3.36
CA ARG A 65 6.69 26.67 -2.90
C ARG A 65 7.44 25.93 -4.00
N ASP A 66 8.76 26.05 -3.99
CA ASP A 66 9.66 25.32 -4.88
C ASP A 66 10.17 24.00 -4.28
N ARG A 67 10.00 23.85 -2.96
CA ARG A 67 10.48 22.69 -2.21
C ARG A 67 9.56 22.32 -1.06
N ALA A 68 9.58 21.04 -0.71
CA ALA A 68 9.00 20.53 0.53
C ALA A 68 10.03 19.67 1.26
N ARG A 69 10.02 19.74 2.59
CA ARG A 69 10.91 18.96 3.47
C ARG A 69 10.09 18.26 4.52
N LEU A 70 10.32 16.96 4.67
CA LEU A 70 9.70 16.13 5.69
C LEU A 70 10.83 15.51 6.53
N VAL A 71 10.74 15.61 7.86
CA VAL A 71 11.67 14.93 8.77
C VAL A 71 10.86 14.17 9.81
N GLY A 72 11.12 12.88 9.94
CA GLY A 72 10.52 11.99 10.94
C GLY A 72 11.57 11.46 11.92
N HIS A 73 11.31 11.60 13.23
CA HIS A 73 12.06 10.90 14.26
C HIS A 73 11.28 9.66 14.68
N ILE A 74 11.89 8.50 14.53
CA ILE A 74 11.24 7.19 14.63
C ILE A 74 11.95 6.33 15.66
N GLN A 75 11.17 5.64 16.48
CA GLN A 75 11.65 4.59 17.36
C GLN A 75 11.23 3.24 16.81
N ALA A 76 12.18 2.38 16.51
CA ALA A 76 11.93 1.03 16.01
C ALA A 76 13.01 0.07 16.50
N ARG A 77 12.62 -1.11 16.98
CA ARG A 77 13.56 -2.14 17.46
C ARG A 77 14.56 -1.61 18.48
N ASP A 78 14.08 -0.82 19.44
CA ASP A 78 14.87 -0.16 20.50
C ASP A 78 15.97 0.78 19.98
N ARG A 79 15.81 1.29 18.77
CA ARG A 79 16.72 2.26 18.13
C ARG A 79 15.98 3.49 17.66
N ALA A 80 16.67 4.62 17.75
CA ALA A 80 16.19 5.88 17.20
C ALA A 80 16.72 6.07 15.77
N PHE A 81 15.83 6.51 14.87
CA PHE A 81 16.16 6.84 13.50
C PHE A 81 15.61 8.22 13.16
N GLU A 82 16.34 8.91 12.29
CA GLU A 82 15.86 10.11 11.62
C GLU A 82 15.72 9.81 10.14
N THR A 83 14.54 10.04 9.58
CA THR A 83 14.30 9.95 8.15
C THR A 83 13.99 11.33 7.61
N GLU A 84 14.64 11.71 6.52
CA GLU A 84 14.40 12.99 5.85
C GLU A 84 14.11 12.77 4.37
N ILE A 85 13.10 13.50 3.86
CA ILE A 85 12.79 13.56 2.43
C ILE A 85 12.74 15.03 2.03
N LEU A 86 13.53 15.39 1.01
CA LEU A 86 13.55 16.70 0.39
C LEU A 86 13.05 16.59 -1.04
N LEU A 87 11.94 17.27 -1.33
CA LEU A 87 11.35 17.43 -2.65
C LEU A 87 11.73 18.80 -3.20
N THR A 88 12.07 18.87 -4.48
CA THR A 88 12.37 20.13 -5.17
C THR A 88 11.77 20.04 -6.57
N ARG A 89 11.05 21.08 -7.00
CA ARG A 89 10.45 21.15 -8.35
C ARG A 89 11.52 20.93 -9.43
N GLY A 90 11.23 20.06 -10.39
CA GLY A 90 12.13 19.75 -11.50
C GLY A 90 13.40 18.95 -11.14
N ARG A 91 13.54 18.50 -9.90
CA ARG A 91 14.68 17.68 -9.46
C ARG A 91 14.23 16.35 -8.87
N ARG A 92 15.14 15.37 -8.93
CA ARG A 92 14.94 14.09 -8.23
C ARG A 92 14.93 14.34 -6.72
N ARG A 93 13.97 13.73 -6.02
CA ARG A 93 13.90 13.78 -4.55
C ARG A 93 15.18 13.25 -3.90
N ARG A 94 15.51 13.80 -2.75
CA ARG A 94 16.57 13.29 -1.88
C ARG A 94 15.93 12.65 -0.66
N MET A 95 16.47 11.51 -0.24
CA MET A 95 16.01 10.79 0.95
C MET A 95 17.24 10.40 1.76
N THR A 96 17.16 10.51 3.08
CA THR A 96 18.22 10.07 4.00
C THR A 96 17.63 9.31 5.18
N VAL A 97 18.44 8.40 5.73
CA VAL A 97 18.19 7.74 7.02
C VAL A 97 19.43 7.97 7.87
N ASN A 98 19.28 8.62 9.02
CA ASN A 98 20.39 9.06 9.87
C ASN A 98 21.50 9.82 9.09
N GLY A 99 21.08 10.72 8.20
CA GLY A 99 21.99 11.47 7.34
C GLY A 99 22.61 10.68 6.18
N VAL A 100 22.45 9.37 6.11
CA VAL A 100 22.94 8.53 5.01
C VAL A 100 21.96 8.51 3.86
N ALA A 101 22.46 8.79 2.64
CA ALA A 101 21.61 8.84 1.45
C ALA A 101 20.93 7.50 1.15
N ALA A 102 19.60 7.52 1.03
CA ALA A 102 18.77 6.41 0.62
C ALA A 102 18.49 6.47 -0.88
N ARG A 103 18.87 5.44 -1.62
CA ARG A 103 18.72 5.40 -3.09
C ARG A 103 17.27 5.17 -3.54
N ASN A 104 16.48 4.47 -2.72
CA ASN A 104 15.09 4.11 -2.97
C ASN A 104 14.28 4.09 -1.67
N GLY A 105 12.95 3.94 -1.78
CA GLY A 105 12.06 3.86 -0.63
C GLY A 105 12.27 2.63 0.26
N GLY A 106 12.95 1.60 -0.21
CA GLY A 106 13.24 0.40 0.57
C GLY A 106 14.07 0.67 1.83
N ALA A 107 14.98 1.65 1.79
CA ALA A 107 15.74 2.04 2.98
C ALA A 107 14.85 2.70 4.06
N LEU A 108 13.85 3.48 3.65
CA LEU A 108 12.85 4.07 4.55
C LEU A 108 11.98 2.97 5.17
N SER A 109 11.55 1.99 4.35
CA SER A 109 10.72 0.87 4.81
C SER A 109 11.43 -0.09 5.77
N GLN A 110 12.76 -0.04 5.88
CA GLN A 110 13.48 -0.77 6.93
C GLN A 110 13.36 -0.13 8.30
N VAL A 111 12.95 1.13 8.36
CA VAL A 111 12.86 1.93 9.58
C VAL A 111 11.43 2.14 10.02
N LEU A 112 10.54 2.49 9.10
CA LEU A 112 9.13 2.78 9.38
C LEU A 112 8.22 1.94 8.50
N HIS A 113 7.34 1.15 9.11
CA HIS A 113 6.24 0.47 8.44
C HIS A 113 4.93 1.15 8.78
N THR A 114 4.07 1.30 7.79
CA THR A 114 2.74 1.89 7.95
C THR A 114 1.68 1.02 7.31
N VAL A 115 0.52 0.94 7.96
CA VAL A 115 -0.71 0.42 7.36
C VAL A 115 -1.71 1.56 7.30
N PHE A 116 -2.02 2.01 6.10
CA PHE A 116 -2.94 3.11 5.85
C PHE A 116 -4.29 2.58 5.42
N PHE A 117 -5.34 3.04 6.08
CA PHE A 117 -6.72 2.75 5.76
C PHE A 117 -7.51 4.04 5.55
N SER A 118 -8.11 4.16 4.37
CA SER A 118 -8.91 5.31 3.94
C SER A 118 -10.25 4.84 3.34
N PRO A 119 -11.22 5.72 3.13
CA PRO A 119 -12.48 5.38 2.46
C PRO A 119 -12.27 4.78 1.06
N GLU A 120 -11.20 5.14 0.37
CA GLU A 120 -10.84 4.57 -0.94
C GLU A 120 -10.52 3.06 -0.88
N ASP A 121 -10.19 2.52 0.28
CA ASP A 121 -9.91 1.09 0.43
C ASP A 121 -11.16 0.20 0.26
N LEU A 122 -12.36 0.77 0.25
CA LEU A 122 -13.58 0.07 -0.17
C LEU A 122 -13.48 -0.42 -1.63
N PHE A 123 -12.67 0.25 -2.45
CA PHE A 123 -12.37 -0.15 -3.81
C PHE A 123 -11.61 -1.47 -3.90
N LEU A 124 -10.92 -1.91 -2.82
CA LEU A 124 -10.32 -3.25 -2.75
C LEU A 124 -11.34 -4.37 -3.01
N ILE A 125 -12.59 -4.16 -2.58
CA ILE A 125 -13.68 -5.12 -2.74
C ILE A 125 -14.49 -4.86 -4.00
N ARG A 126 -14.81 -3.59 -4.28
CA ARG A 126 -15.74 -3.20 -5.36
C ARG A 126 -15.10 -3.02 -6.72
N GLU A 127 -13.85 -2.58 -6.78
CA GLU A 127 -13.16 -2.31 -8.04
C GLU A 127 -12.42 -3.52 -8.59
N GLY A 128 -11.77 -3.29 -9.74
CA GLY A 128 -11.00 -4.30 -10.43
C GLY A 128 -9.67 -4.64 -9.76
N ALA A 129 -8.98 -5.60 -10.34
CA ALA A 129 -7.70 -6.16 -9.89
C ALA A 129 -6.59 -5.11 -9.63
N ALA A 130 -6.67 -3.93 -10.26
CA ALA A 130 -5.63 -2.90 -10.10
C ALA A 130 -5.52 -2.38 -8.65
N ALA A 131 -6.65 -2.18 -7.96
CA ALA A 131 -6.66 -1.76 -6.55
C ALA A 131 -6.04 -2.84 -5.65
N ARG A 132 -6.41 -4.10 -5.85
CA ARG A 132 -5.89 -5.24 -5.08
C ARG A 132 -4.41 -5.50 -5.33
N ARG A 133 -3.94 -5.38 -6.58
CA ARG A 133 -2.49 -5.44 -6.86
C ARG A 133 -1.73 -4.33 -6.16
N ARG A 134 -2.25 -3.09 -6.20
CA ARG A 134 -1.64 -1.94 -5.51
C ARG A 134 -1.54 -2.18 -4.00
N PHE A 135 -2.57 -2.73 -3.40
CA PHE A 135 -2.57 -3.11 -1.98
C PHE A 135 -1.48 -4.14 -1.66
N MET A 136 -1.40 -5.24 -2.42
CA MET A 136 -0.33 -6.24 -2.25
C MET A 136 1.06 -5.60 -2.42
N ASP A 137 1.24 -4.79 -3.46
CA ASP A 137 2.53 -4.17 -3.77
C ASP A 137 2.97 -3.18 -2.69
N GLN A 138 2.04 -2.41 -2.11
CA GLN A 138 2.32 -1.47 -1.02
C GLN A 138 2.83 -2.20 0.22
N SER A 139 2.16 -3.29 0.62
CA SER A 139 2.58 -4.09 1.78
C SER A 139 3.89 -4.83 1.50
N LEU A 140 3.99 -5.55 0.39
CA LEU A 140 5.17 -6.35 0.05
C LEU A 140 6.43 -5.51 -0.17
N CYS A 141 6.32 -4.30 -0.73
CA CYS A 141 7.45 -3.39 -0.88
C CYS A 141 8.02 -2.94 0.47
N GLN A 142 7.19 -2.81 1.49
CA GLN A 142 7.65 -2.50 2.85
C GLN A 142 8.29 -3.73 3.52
N LEU A 143 7.71 -4.91 3.33
CA LEU A 143 8.11 -6.14 4.01
C LEU A 143 9.32 -6.83 3.38
N ARG A 144 9.52 -6.69 2.07
CA ARG A 144 10.47 -7.49 1.28
C ARG A 144 11.25 -6.61 0.29
N PRO A 145 12.47 -6.17 0.62
CA PRO A 145 13.29 -5.35 -0.29
C PRO A 145 13.48 -5.99 -1.67
N ARG A 146 13.70 -7.31 -1.73
CA ARG A 146 13.82 -8.05 -3.00
C ARG A 146 12.56 -7.99 -3.86
N TYR A 147 11.38 -7.95 -3.23
CA TYR A 147 10.13 -7.74 -3.96
C TYR A 147 10.07 -6.35 -4.59
N ALA A 148 10.43 -5.30 -3.84
CA ALA A 148 10.45 -3.93 -4.33
C ALA A 148 11.43 -3.74 -5.51
N GLU A 149 12.58 -4.42 -5.46
CA GLU A 149 13.56 -4.45 -6.57
C GLU A 149 12.98 -5.15 -7.79
N ALA A 150 12.41 -6.35 -7.61
CA ALA A 150 11.78 -7.12 -8.68
C ALA A 150 10.58 -6.36 -9.29
N LEU A 151 9.74 -5.70 -8.50
CA LEU A 151 8.63 -4.89 -8.98
C LEU A 151 9.12 -3.71 -9.83
N THR A 152 10.20 -3.07 -9.42
CA THR A 152 10.81 -1.95 -10.16
C THR A 152 11.41 -2.43 -11.50
N GLU A 153 12.11 -3.57 -11.49
CA GLU A 153 12.67 -4.17 -12.70
C GLU A 153 11.55 -4.62 -13.65
N TYR A 154 10.53 -5.31 -13.12
CA TYR A 154 9.38 -5.75 -13.91
C TYR A 154 8.68 -4.58 -14.60
N GLY A 155 8.45 -3.49 -13.89
CA GLY A 155 7.82 -2.29 -14.45
C GLY A 155 8.61 -1.74 -15.64
N ARG A 156 9.95 -1.63 -15.54
CA ARG A 156 10.80 -1.18 -16.64
C ARG A 156 10.72 -2.11 -17.86
N LEU A 157 10.83 -3.42 -17.63
CA LEU A 157 10.74 -4.42 -18.69
C LEU A 157 9.36 -4.40 -19.37
N TYR A 158 8.29 -4.27 -18.58
CA TYR A 158 6.93 -4.14 -19.07
C TYR A 158 6.74 -2.91 -19.96
N ASP A 159 7.25 -1.75 -19.53
CA ASP A 159 7.20 -0.52 -20.31
C ASP A 159 7.99 -0.65 -21.62
N HIS A 160 9.17 -1.29 -21.58
CA HIS A 160 9.96 -1.55 -22.80
C HIS A 160 9.22 -2.49 -23.75
N LYS A 161 8.72 -3.63 -23.25
CA LYS A 161 7.92 -4.56 -24.09
C LYS A 161 6.71 -3.88 -24.71
N THR A 162 5.98 -3.09 -23.93
CA THR A 162 4.81 -2.35 -24.43
C THR A 162 5.18 -1.37 -25.55
N ARG A 163 6.34 -0.71 -25.46
CA ARG A 163 6.84 0.16 -26.55
C ARG A 163 7.21 -0.66 -27.79
N ILE A 164 7.93 -1.76 -27.65
CA ILE A 164 8.27 -2.66 -28.75
C ILE A 164 7.01 -3.10 -29.49
N LEU A 165 6.00 -3.58 -28.76
CA LEU A 165 4.73 -4.02 -29.36
C LEU A 165 3.99 -2.89 -30.07
N ARG A 166 4.00 -1.68 -29.50
CA ARG A 166 3.32 -0.51 -30.11
C ARG A 166 4.01 -0.01 -31.35
N ASP A 167 5.34 0.05 -31.33
CA ASP A 167 6.13 0.69 -32.36
C ASP A 167 6.58 -0.32 -33.46
N SER A 168 6.20 -1.63 -33.34
CA SER A 168 6.63 -2.72 -34.23
C SER A 168 6.09 -2.64 -35.66
N ASP A 169 4.98 -1.96 -35.91
CA ASP A 169 4.48 -1.77 -37.27
C ASP A 169 5.39 -0.82 -38.10
N GLU A 170 5.91 0.21 -37.41
CA GLU A 170 6.80 1.19 -38.03
C GLU A 170 8.25 0.69 -38.08
N TYR A 171 8.65 -0.08 -37.03
CA TYR A 171 10.01 -0.61 -36.86
C TYR A 171 9.99 -2.12 -36.58
N PRO A 172 9.72 -2.98 -37.59
CA PRO A 172 9.60 -4.44 -37.40
C PRO A 172 10.82 -5.11 -36.76
N GLN A 173 12.01 -4.57 -36.95
CA GLN A 173 13.26 -5.07 -36.37
C GLN A 173 13.27 -5.02 -34.81
N LEU A 174 12.40 -4.23 -34.19
CA LEU A 174 12.27 -4.23 -32.73
C LEU A 174 11.81 -5.58 -32.20
N LEU A 175 11.07 -6.35 -33.02
CA LEU A 175 10.60 -7.69 -32.62
C LEU A 175 11.74 -8.68 -32.42
N ASP A 176 12.90 -8.48 -33.03
CA ASP A 176 14.08 -9.33 -32.85
C ASP A 176 14.62 -9.31 -31.41
N THR A 177 14.33 -8.22 -30.67
CA THR A 177 14.74 -8.08 -29.26
C THR A 177 13.71 -8.64 -28.28
N LEU A 178 12.49 -8.92 -28.76
CA LEU A 178 11.38 -9.32 -27.90
C LEU A 178 11.61 -10.63 -27.12
N PRO A 179 12.27 -11.66 -27.67
CA PRO A 179 12.55 -12.90 -26.93
C PRO A 179 13.33 -12.67 -25.64
N ASP A 180 14.38 -11.83 -25.64
CA ASP A 180 15.19 -11.55 -24.45
C ASP A 180 14.39 -10.80 -23.37
N PHE A 181 13.59 -9.80 -23.80
CA PHE A 181 12.68 -9.10 -22.89
C PHE A 181 11.64 -10.05 -22.31
N ASN A 182 11.08 -10.92 -23.12
CA ASN A 182 10.09 -11.91 -22.72
C ASN A 182 10.64 -12.87 -21.66
N HIS A 183 11.80 -13.47 -21.93
CA HIS A 183 12.46 -14.36 -20.98
C HIS A 183 12.72 -13.67 -19.64
N ARG A 184 13.29 -12.46 -19.67
CA ARG A 184 13.54 -11.70 -18.43
C ARG A 184 12.28 -11.29 -17.68
N LEU A 185 11.21 -10.90 -18.40
CA LEU A 185 9.89 -10.61 -17.81
C LEU A 185 9.31 -11.83 -17.08
N CYS A 186 9.43 -13.03 -17.67
CA CYS A 186 8.94 -14.26 -17.06
C CYS A 186 9.75 -14.60 -15.79
N GLN A 187 11.07 -14.46 -15.80
CA GLN A 187 11.91 -14.69 -14.63
C GLN A 187 11.54 -13.75 -13.47
N VAL A 188 11.50 -12.44 -13.74
CA VAL A 188 11.16 -11.43 -12.71
C VAL A 188 9.68 -11.54 -12.30
N GLY A 189 8.81 -11.81 -13.26
CA GLY A 189 7.38 -12.02 -13.01
C GLY A 189 7.10 -13.20 -12.09
N ALA A 190 7.83 -14.31 -12.25
CA ALA A 190 7.70 -15.49 -11.38
C ALA A 190 8.08 -15.17 -9.93
N VAL A 191 9.08 -14.33 -9.70
CA VAL A 191 9.44 -13.86 -8.36
C VAL A 191 8.28 -13.09 -7.73
N LEU A 192 7.64 -12.17 -8.48
CA LEU A 192 6.49 -11.40 -8.00
C LEU A 192 5.31 -12.29 -7.66
N ILE A 193 4.96 -13.24 -8.55
CA ILE A 193 3.87 -14.19 -8.34
C ILE A 193 4.09 -14.98 -7.05
N GLY A 194 5.28 -15.56 -6.86
CA GLY A 194 5.59 -16.34 -5.66
C GLY A 194 5.50 -15.54 -4.36
N TYR A 195 5.91 -14.26 -4.35
CA TYR A 195 5.74 -13.39 -3.18
C TYR A 195 4.27 -13.06 -2.93
N ARG A 196 3.52 -12.71 -3.96
CA ARG A 196 2.09 -12.37 -3.84
C ARG A 196 1.25 -13.56 -3.38
N ALA A 197 1.50 -14.75 -3.94
CA ALA A 197 0.79 -15.96 -3.55
C ALA A 197 0.97 -16.27 -2.05
N ARG A 198 2.21 -16.22 -1.55
CA ARG A 198 2.51 -16.43 -0.11
C ARG A 198 1.90 -15.33 0.76
N TYR A 199 1.90 -14.09 0.29
CA TYR A 199 1.27 -12.98 1.01
C TYR A 199 -0.23 -13.17 1.11
N VAL A 200 -0.93 -13.52 0.01
CA VAL A 200 -2.38 -13.75 -0.01
C VAL A 200 -2.75 -14.97 0.85
N GLN A 201 -1.92 -16.01 0.86
CA GLN A 201 -2.12 -17.17 1.75
C GLN A 201 -2.09 -16.75 3.23
N ALA A 202 -1.12 -15.93 3.63
CA ALA A 202 -1.04 -15.39 5.00
C ALA A 202 -2.21 -14.42 5.29
N LEU A 203 -2.53 -13.55 4.32
CA LEU A 203 -3.62 -12.58 4.41
C LEU A 203 -4.97 -13.27 4.63
N ALA A 204 -5.23 -14.38 3.91
CA ALA A 204 -6.48 -15.13 4.00
C ALA A 204 -6.75 -15.63 5.43
N VAL A 205 -5.72 -16.12 6.12
CA VAL A 205 -5.86 -16.63 7.50
C VAL A 205 -6.27 -15.52 8.46
N HIS A 206 -5.54 -14.39 8.43
CA HIS A 206 -5.78 -13.27 9.33
C HIS A 206 -7.07 -12.51 8.98
N ALA A 207 -7.35 -12.32 7.68
CA ALA A 207 -8.55 -11.62 7.23
C ALA A 207 -9.83 -12.40 7.53
N ARG A 208 -9.83 -13.72 7.34
CA ARG A 208 -10.96 -14.59 7.71
C ARG A 208 -11.30 -14.45 9.18
N ARG A 209 -10.30 -14.54 10.06
CA ARG A 209 -10.48 -14.37 11.50
C ARG A 209 -11.04 -12.99 11.86
N ALA A 210 -10.42 -11.92 11.33
CA ALA A 210 -10.85 -10.55 11.59
C ALA A 210 -12.29 -10.30 11.11
N HIS A 211 -12.66 -10.85 9.95
CA HIS A 211 -13.99 -10.73 9.38
C HIS A 211 -15.04 -11.49 10.21
N TRP A 212 -14.73 -12.71 10.61
CA TRP A 212 -15.58 -13.53 11.46
C TRP A 212 -15.90 -12.82 12.77
N GLU A 213 -14.87 -12.35 13.48
CA GLU A 213 -15.03 -11.62 14.74
C GLU A 213 -15.82 -10.31 14.55
N CYS A 214 -15.49 -9.52 13.52
CA CYS A 214 -16.13 -8.23 13.23
C CYS A 214 -17.60 -8.37 12.81
N SER A 215 -17.95 -9.44 12.08
CA SER A 215 -19.33 -9.72 11.66
C SER A 215 -20.21 -10.30 12.78
N GLY A 216 -19.61 -10.60 13.94
CA GLY A 216 -20.28 -11.30 15.05
C GLY A 216 -20.48 -12.76 14.76
N GLU A 217 -19.47 -13.42 14.23
CA GLU A 217 -19.39 -14.85 13.95
C GLU A 217 -20.43 -15.35 12.94
N ARG A 218 -20.76 -14.49 11.93
CA ARG A 218 -21.83 -14.80 10.96
C ARG A 218 -21.39 -14.90 9.52
N GLU A 219 -20.23 -14.32 9.19
CA GLU A 219 -19.77 -14.20 7.80
C GLU A 219 -18.38 -14.80 7.63
N ASP A 220 -18.25 -15.71 6.68
CA ASP A 220 -16.99 -16.34 6.32
C ASP A 220 -16.37 -15.65 5.11
N LEU A 221 -15.20 -15.01 5.32
CA LEU A 221 -14.42 -14.35 4.27
C LEU A 221 -13.36 -15.31 3.74
N ALA A 222 -13.32 -15.51 2.42
CA ALA A 222 -12.25 -16.25 1.79
C ALA A 222 -11.53 -15.42 0.72
N LEU A 223 -10.23 -15.62 0.62
CA LEU A 223 -9.34 -14.98 -0.35
C LEU A 223 -8.61 -16.04 -1.14
N THR A 224 -8.57 -15.89 -2.46
CA THR A 224 -7.82 -16.76 -3.36
C THR A 224 -6.99 -15.93 -4.32
N TYR A 225 -5.69 -16.20 -4.37
CA TYR A 225 -4.80 -15.57 -5.34
C TYR A 225 -5.05 -16.12 -6.74
N GLN A 226 -5.12 -15.22 -7.71
CA GLN A 226 -5.34 -15.54 -9.12
C GLN A 226 -4.23 -14.96 -9.97
N THR A 227 -3.71 -15.76 -10.90
CA THR A 227 -2.71 -15.36 -11.89
C THR A 227 -3.04 -15.98 -13.25
N VAL A 228 -2.13 -15.94 -14.22
CA VAL A 228 -2.35 -16.54 -15.54
C VAL A 228 -2.55 -18.05 -15.44
N LYS A 229 -3.40 -18.61 -16.30
CA LYS A 229 -3.91 -19.99 -16.18
C LYS A 229 -2.86 -21.08 -16.25
N THR A 230 -1.75 -20.86 -16.93
CA THR A 230 -0.66 -21.83 -17.05
C THR A 230 0.12 -22.02 -15.75
N VAL A 231 0.05 -21.05 -14.82
CA VAL A 231 0.65 -21.17 -13.48
C VAL A 231 -0.33 -21.88 -12.57
N GLU A 232 -0.26 -23.21 -12.52
CA GLU A 232 -1.13 -24.05 -11.70
C GLU A 232 -0.77 -23.95 -10.21
N ASP A 233 0.52 -23.92 -9.87
CA ASP A 233 1.01 -23.75 -8.49
C ASP A 233 1.83 -22.45 -8.32
N PRO A 234 1.20 -21.35 -7.90
CA PRO A 234 1.91 -20.10 -7.66
C PRO A 234 2.77 -20.11 -6.37
N LEU A 235 2.71 -21.16 -5.56
CA LEU A 235 3.56 -21.36 -4.37
C LEU A 235 4.79 -22.22 -4.65
N GLY A 236 4.83 -22.85 -5.82
CA GLY A 236 5.90 -23.70 -6.27
C GLY A 236 7.25 -23.01 -6.51
N PRO A 237 8.24 -23.75 -7.05
CA PRO A 237 9.54 -23.22 -7.40
C PRO A 237 9.46 -22.06 -8.42
N VAL A 238 10.29 -21.04 -8.26
CA VAL A 238 10.29 -19.86 -9.15
C VAL A 238 10.57 -20.25 -10.60
N GLN A 239 11.41 -21.27 -10.84
CA GLN A 239 11.72 -21.79 -12.17
C GLN A 239 10.49 -22.37 -12.86
N ASP A 240 9.65 -23.11 -12.15
CA ASP A 240 8.43 -23.72 -12.70
C ASP A 240 7.40 -22.64 -13.05
N ILE A 241 7.25 -21.64 -12.16
CA ILE A 241 6.40 -20.47 -12.44
C ILE A 241 6.92 -19.69 -13.65
N ALA A 242 8.25 -19.53 -13.80
CA ALA A 242 8.82 -18.85 -14.95
C ALA A 242 8.55 -19.59 -16.26
N GLY A 243 8.74 -20.92 -16.28
CA GLY A 243 8.41 -21.77 -17.42
C GLY A 243 6.94 -21.70 -17.81
N ALA A 244 6.04 -21.74 -16.82
CA ALA A 244 4.60 -21.59 -17.05
C ALA A 244 4.22 -20.21 -17.61
N LEU A 245 4.95 -19.14 -17.21
CA LEU A 245 4.77 -17.79 -17.79
C LEU A 245 5.28 -17.73 -19.24
N GLU A 246 6.41 -18.39 -19.56
CA GLU A 246 6.94 -18.49 -20.91
C GLU A 246 5.96 -19.22 -21.83
N GLU A 247 5.38 -20.32 -21.36
CA GLU A 247 4.34 -21.05 -22.07
C GLU A 247 3.13 -20.17 -22.34
N HIS A 248 2.58 -19.48 -21.32
CA HIS A 248 1.46 -18.55 -21.49
C HIS A 248 1.77 -17.46 -22.50
N GLN A 249 2.99 -16.93 -22.48
CA GLN A 249 3.43 -15.89 -23.39
C GLN A 249 3.53 -16.39 -24.83
N ALA A 250 4.05 -17.61 -25.03
CA ALA A 250 4.11 -18.24 -26.34
C ALA A 250 2.71 -18.47 -26.93
N GLN A 251 1.76 -18.95 -26.11
CA GLN A 251 0.36 -19.14 -26.51
C GLN A 251 -0.33 -17.82 -26.91
N HIS A 252 0.05 -16.69 -26.31
CA HIS A 252 -0.57 -15.38 -26.53
C HIS A 252 0.24 -14.46 -27.46
N TYR A 253 1.35 -14.93 -28.03
CA TYR A 253 2.27 -14.10 -28.83
C TYR A 253 1.57 -13.37 -29.98
N GLN A 254 0.77 -14.08 -30.78
CA GLN A 254 0.04 -13.46 -31.91
C GLN A 254 -1.02 -12.46 -31.44
N ALA A 255 -1.67 -12.76 -30.31
CA ALA A 255 -2.65 -11.84 -29.71
C ALA A 255 -1.97 -10.58 -29.12
N GLU A 256 -0.76 -10.70 -28.55
CA GLU A 256 0.04 -9.56 -28.10
C GLU A 256 0.45 -8.64 -29.27
N LEU A 257 0.89 -9.23 -30.39
CA LEU A 257 1.23 -8.47 -31.60
C LEU A 257 0.00 -7.76 -32.17
N ALA A 258 -1.14 -8.45 -32.28
CA ALA A 258 -2.36 -7.89 -32.83
C ALA A 258 -2.97 -6.79 -31.94
N SER A 259 -2.97 -6.99 -30.63
CA SER A 259 -3.54 -6.03 -29.65
C SER A 259 -2.56 -4.95 -29.22
N ARG A 260 -1.25 -5.13 -29.45
CA ARG A 260 -0.16 -4.27 -28.96
C ARG A 260 -0.12 -4.14 -27.43
N LEU A 261 -0.65 -5.15 -26.74
CA LEU A 261 -0.73 -5.20 -25.28
C LEU A 261 0.06 -6.39 -24.77
N CYS A 262 0.72 -6.21 -23.63
CA CYS A 262 1.30 -7.31 -22.89
C CYS A 262 0.19 -8.10 -22.18
N LEU A 263 0.00 -9.37 -22.54
CA LEU A 263 -1.10 -10.20 -22.06
C LEU A 263 -0.68 -11.21 -20.98
N SER A 264 0.62 -11.45 -20.81
CA SER A 264 1.15 -12.48 -19.91
C SER A 264 1.98 -11.88 -18.79
N GLY A 265 1.67 -12.24 -17.53
CA GLY A 265 2.48 -11.86 -16.37
C GLY A 265 1.71 -11.30 -15.20
N PRO A 266 2.41 -10.94 -14.09
CA PRO A 266 1.82 -10.54 -12.81
C PRO A 266 1.02 -9.23 -12.84
N HIS A 267 1.07 -8.45 -13.90
CA HIS A 267 0.17 -7.31 -14.10
C HIS A 267 -1.29 -7.73 -14.38
N LYS A 268 -1.54 -9.02 -14.58
CA LYS A 268 -2.88 -9.64 -14.69
C LYS A 268 -3.37 -10.25 -13.38
N ASP A 269 -2.52 -10.35 -12.36
CA ASP A 269 -2.88 -10.97 -11.08
C ASP A 269 -4.05 -10.30 -10.39
N ASP A 270 -4.77 -11.08 -9.59
CA ASP A 270 -5.88 -10.62 -8.77
C ASP A 270 -5.98 -11.40 -7.45
N ILE A 271 -6.85 -10.91 -6.56
CA ILE A 271 -7.35 -11.63 -5.39
C ILE A 271 -8.84 -11.79 -5.56
N ALA A 272 -9.31 -13.03 -5.69
CA ALA A 272 -10.74 -13.30 -5.56
C ALA A 272 -11.14 -13.19 -4.09
N VAL A 273 -12.17 -12.40 -3.83
CA VAL A 273 -12.72 -12.16 -2.49
C VAL A 273 -14.15 -12.69 -2.46
N THR A 274 -14.43 -13.62 -1.55
CA THR A 274 -15.79 -14.15 -1.36
C THR A 274 -16.23 -14.01 0.10
N VAL A 275 -17.52 -13.77 0.30
CA VAL A 275 -18.18 -13.79 1.62
C VAL A 275 -19.30 -14.81 1.57
N ASN A 276 -19.26 -15.79 2.48
CA ASN A 276 -20.19 -16.91 2.49
C ASN A 276 -20.27 -17.64 1.13
N GLY A 277 -19.13 -17.75 0.43
CA GLY A 277 -19.03 -18.41 -0.88
C GLY A 277 -19.51 -17.59 -2.07
N LEU A 278 -20.03 -16.38 -1.87
CA LEU A 278 -20.47 -15.49 -2.93
C LEU A 278 -19.40 -14.42 -3.24
N GLU A 279 -19.20 -14.09 -4.51
CA GLU A 279 -18.24 -13.08 -4.93
C GLU A 279 -18.59 -11.72 -4.32
N ALA A 280 -17.66 -11.18 -3.51
CA ALA A 280 -17.90 -10.00 -2.71
C ALA A 280 -18.20 -8.74 -3.54
N ARG A 281 -17.58 -8.61 -4.71
CA ARG A 281 -17.75 -7.48 -5.61
C ARG A 281 -19.20 -7.27 -6.04
N HIS A 282 -19.93 -8.36 -6.30
CA HIS A 282 -21.26 -8.33 -6.91
C HIS A 282 -22.40 -8.54 -5.91
N PHE A 283 -22.15 -9.29 -4.85
CA PHE A 283 -23.22 -9.78 -3.98
C PHE A 283 -23.18 -9.23 -2.54
N CYS A 284 -22.11 -8.56 -2.12
CA CYS A 284 -22.02 -8.01 -0.78
C CYS A 284 -22.78 -6.70 -0.63
N SER A 285 -23.47 -6.56 0.52
CA SER A 285 -24.01 -5.28 0.98
C SER A 285 -22.90 -4.28 1.28
N GLN A 286 -23.25 -2.99 1.40
CA GLN A 286 -22.25 -1.94 1.77
C GLN A 286 -21.57 -2.25 3.10
N GLY A 287 -22.31 -2.73 4.10
CA GLY A 287 -21.75 -3.11 5.39
C GLY A 287 -20.76 -4.26 5.30
N GLN A 288 -21.05 -5.28 4.49
CA GLN A 288 -20.16 -6.41 4.24
C GLN A 288 -18.87 -5.97 3.51
N VAL A 289 -18.99 -5.10 2.51
CA VAL A 289 -17.84 -4.53 1.79
C VAL A 289 -16.92 -3.77 2.74
N ARG A 290 -17.48 -2.92 3.62
CA ARG A 290 -16.71 -2.19 4.65
C ARG A 290 -16.01 -3.15 5.61
N THR A 291 -16.74 -4.16 6.11
CA THR A 291 -16.15 -5.17 7.00
C THR A 291 -15.04 -5.95 6.32
N ALA A 292 -15.21 -6.35 5.06
CA ALA A 292 -14.20 -7.06 4.30
C ALA A 292 -12.95 -6.21 4.07
N ALA A 293 -13.08 -4.96 3.63
CA ALA A 293 -11.96 -4.03 3.45
C ALA A 293 -11.18 -3.79 4.76
N LEU A 294 -11.91 -3.56 5.86
CA LEU A 294 -11.34 -3.43 7.20
C LEU A 294 -10.56 -4.69 7.60
N SER A 295 -11.15 -5.87 7.38
CA SER A 295 -10.53 -7.15 7.71
C SER A 295 -9.22 -7.38 6.95
N LEU A 296 -9.14 -6.96 5.68
CA LEU A 296 -7.90 -7.00 4.90
C LEU A 296 -6.82 -6.11 5.51
N LYS A 297 -7.16 -4.89 5.96
CA LYS A 297 -6.20 -3.95 6.56
C LYS A 297 -5.72 -4.40 7.95
N LEU A 298 -6.62 -4.93 8.76
CA LEU A 298 -6.24 -5.53 10.04
C LEU A 298 -5.35 -6.78 9.86
N ALA A 299 -5.64 -7.59 8.85
CA ALA A 299 -4.81 -8.73 8.49
C ALA A 299 -3.41 -8.32 8.01
N ASP A 300 -3.33 -7.28 7.18
CA ASP A 300 -2.06 -6.71 6.73
C ASP A 300 -1.21 -6.21 7.92
N ARG A 301 -1.85 -5.55 8.90
CA ARG A 301 -1.19 -5.13 10.15
C ARG A 301 -0.59 -6.31 10.92
N GLU A 302 -1.31 -7.43 11.02
CA GLU A 302 -0.81 -8.65 11.68
C GLU A 302 0.34 -9.31 10.89
N ILE A 303 0.29 -9.30 9.56
CA ILE A 303 1.39 -9.79 8.71
C ILE A 303 2.66 -8.95 8.94
N HIS A 304 2.53 -7.62 9.00
CA HIS A 304 3.65 -6.74 9.31
C HIS A 304 4.22 -7.06 10.69
N LYS A 305 3.38 -7.15 11.74
CA LYS A 305 3.82 -7.52 13.09
C LYS A 305 4.58 -8.84 13.11
N ASN A 306 4.05 -9.87 12.45
CA ASN A 306 4.69 -11.18 12.40
C ASN A 306 6.04 -11.16 11.68
N ALA A 307 6.18 -10.31 10.66
CA ALA A 307 7.40 -10.21 9.86
C ALA A 307 8.52 -9.40 10.54
N ILE A 308 8.19 -8.36 11.30
CA ILE A 308 9.16 -7.42 11.89
C ILE A 308 9.27 -7.49 13.42
N GLY A 309 8.35 -8.21 14.09
CA GLY A 309 8.34 -8.40 15.54
C GLY A 309 7.64 -7.29 16.35
N GLU A 310 7.21 -6.22 15.70
CA GLU A 310 6.50 -5.09 16.31
C GLU A 310 5.35 -4.61 15.42
N TYR A 311 4.36 -3.93 16.00
CA TYR A 311 3.25 -3.39 15.20
C TYR A 311 3.72 -2.24 14.31
N PRO A 312 3.29 -2.21 13.02
CA PRO A 312 3.43 -1.04 12.17
C PRO A 312 2.58 0.12 12.71
N VAL A 313 2.91 1.35 12.33
CA VAL A 313 2.08 2.51 12.60
C VAL A 313 0.78 2.39 11.79
N MET A 314 -0.36 2.41 12.49
CA MET A 314 -1.69 2.34 11.87
C MET A 314 -2.24 3.73 11.62
N LEU A 315 -2.71 3.99 10.41
CA LEU A 315 -3.23 5.28 9.98
C LEU A 315 -4.67 5.08 9.50
N LEU A 316 -5.64 5.67 10.19
CA LEU A 316 -7.07 5.56 9.90
C LEU A 316 -7.60 6.94 9.46
N ASP A 317 -7.88 7.10 8.17
CA ASP A 317 -8.35 8.36 7.60
C ASP A 317 -9.87 8.36 7.42
N ASP A 318 -10.59 9.05 8.29
CA ASP A 318 -12.05 9.20 8.32
C ASP A 318 -12.86 7.88 8.29
N VAL A 319 -12.22 6.74 8.59
CA VAL A 319 -12.84 5.42 8.46
C VAL A 319 -13.82 5.12 9.56
N LEU A 320 -13.53 5.55 10.79
CA LEU A 320 -14.36 5.23 11.95
C LEU A 320 -15.75 5.86 11.85
N SER A 321 -15.88 7.05 11.25
CA SER A 321 -17.15 7.73 11.04
C SER A 321 -18.13 6.93 10.16
N GLU A 322 -17.61 6.06 9.31
CA GLU A 322 -18.39 5.22 8.40
C GLU A 322 -18.83 3.87 8.99
N LEU A 323 -18.36 3.55 10.19
CA LEU A 323 -18.65 2.29 10.86
C LEU A 323 -19.76 2.48 11.91
N ASP A 324 -20.58 1.45 12.09
CA ASP A 324 -21.50 1.38 13.22
C ASP A 324 -20.74 1.23 14.56
N PRO A 325 -21.37 1.55 15.71
CA PRO A 325 -20.71 1.56 17.02
C PRO A 325 -20.02 0.22 17.38
N ARG A 326 -20.62 -0.91 17.03
CA ARG A 326 -20.05 -2.25 17.31
C ARG A 326 -18.76 -2.48 16.54
N ARG A 327 -18.72 -2.10 15.26
CA ARG A 327 -17.52 -2.20 14.43
C ARG A 327 -16.46 -1.19 14.86
N GLN A 328 -16.85 0.01 15.27
CA GLN A 328 -15.92 1.00 15.84
C GLN A 328 -15.23 0.42 17.08
N GLU A 329 -15.98 -0.11 18.03
CA GLU A 329 -15.42 -0.73 19.24
C GLU A 329 -14.49 -1.90 18.91
N TYR A 330 -14.89 -2.78 17.98
CA TYR A 330 -14.03 -3.87 17.52
C TYR A 330 -12.69 -3.37 16.98
N VAL A 331 -12.71 -2.37 16.11
CA VAL A 331 -11.48 -1.78 15.52
C VAL A 331 -10.60 -1.21 16.61
N LEU A 332 -11.15 -0.38 17.49
CA LEU A 332 -10.41 0.28 18.56
C LEU A 332 -9.72 -0.73 19.49
N ASN A 333 -10.41 -1.81 19.82
CA ASN A 333 -9.83 -2.91 20.61
C ASN A 333 -8.72 -3.66 19.86
N ARG A 334 -8.84 -3.80 18.53
CA ARG A 334 -7.88 -4.54 17.71
C ARG A 334 -6.63 -3.75 17.35
N ILE A 335 -6.72 -2.42 17.25
CA ILE A 335 -5.57 -1.57 16.95
C ILE A 335 -4.70 -1.27 18.18
N ALA A 336 -5.12 -1.65 19.37
CA ALA A 336 -4.33 -1.55 20.58
C ALA A 336 -2.98 -2.28 20.45
N GLY A 337 -1.95 -1.81 21.17
CA GLY A 337 -0.62 -2.41 21.22
C GLY A 337 0.41 -1.86 20.23
N GLY A 338 0.05 -0.84 19.42
CA GLY A 338 0.97 -0.10 18.54
C GLY A 338 0.50 1.34 18.37
N GLN A 339 1.33 2.18 17.77
CA GLN A 339 0.96 3.57 17.52
C GLN A 339 -0.12 3.67 16.43
N VAL A 340 -1.14 4.50 16.70
CA VAL A 340 -2.28 4.70 15.81
C VAL A 340 -2.54 6.20 15.63
N PHE A 341 -2.87 6.58 14.40
CA PHE A 341 -3.37 7.91 14.05
C PHE A 341 -4.78 7.75 13.49
N ILE A 342 -5.71 8.56 13.99
CA ILE A 342 -7.11 8.54 13.60
C ILE A 342 -7.52 9.95 13.22
N THR A 343 -8.02 10.13 11.98
CA THR A 343 -8.65 11.40 11.61
C THR A 343 -10.16 11.33 11.76
N CYS A 344 -10.77 12.43 12.17
CA CYS A 344 -12.22 12.60 12.27
C CYS A 344 -12.62 14.06 12.02
N CYS A 345 -13.89 14.29 11.72
CA CYS A 345 -14.44 15.63 11.54
C CYS A 345 -14.90 16.25 12.86
N GLU A 346 -15.39 15.43 13.78
CA GLU A 346 -15.93 15.85 15.08
C GLU A 346 -15.21 15.11 16.21
N ASN A 347 -14.89 15.83 17.29
CA ASN A 347 -14.14 15.27 18.43
C ASN A 347 -15.05 14.48 19.40
N ASP A 348 -16.32 14.85 19.52
CA ASP A 348 -17.21 14.48 20.64
C ASP A 348 -17.45 12.98 20.84
N ARG A 349 -17.19 12.15 19.82
CA ARG A 349 -17.45 10.70 19.91
C ARG A 349 -16.22 9.86 20.24
N LEU A 350 -15.03 10.36 19.98
CA LEU A 350 -13.78 9.60 20.15
C LEU A 350 -13.09 9.88 21.50
N ASP A 351 -13.32 11.07 22.09
CA ASP A 351 -12.73 11.45 23.39
C ASP A 351 -13.09 10.49 24.52
N ALA A 352 -14.28 9.88 24.47
CA ALA A 352 -14.74 8.93 25.46
C ALA A 352 -14.14 7.51 25.30
N LEU A 353 -13.57 7.21 24.14
CA LEU A 353 -13.12 5.85 23.78
C LEU A 353 -11.59 5.72 23.72
N LEU A 354 -10.84 6.83 23.65
CA LEU A 354 -9.41 6.81 23.39
C LEU A 354 -8.64 7.60 24.47
N SER A 355 -7.76 6.92 25.18
CA SER A 355 -6.69 7.58 25.96
C SER A 355 -5.56 7.89 24.97
N GLY A 356 -5.36 9.14 24.57
CA GLY A 356 -4.33 9.52 23.62
C GLY A 356 -4.22 11.04 23.49
N ARG A 357 -3.37 11.48 22.56
CA ARG A 357 -3.17 12.90 22.29
C ARG A 357 -4.09 13.37 21.17
N VAL A 358 -4.69 14.54 21.36
CA VAL A 358 -5.65 15.12 20.41
C VAL A 358 -5.03 16.34 19.75
N TYR A 359 -5.20 16.47 18.43
CA TYR A 359 -4.69 17.58 17.61
C TYR A 359 -5.83 18.20 16.82
N HIS A 360 -6.00 19.49 16.96
CA HIS A 360 -6.94 20.25 16.13
C HIS A 360 -6.21 20.83 14.92
N ILE A 361 -6.64 20.43 13.72
CA ILE A 361 -6.07 20.93 12.46
C ILE A 361 -6.99 21.98 11.85
N ARG A 362 -6.43 23.15 11.58
CA ARG A 362 -7.09 24.21 10.83
C ARG A 362 -6.10 24.86 9.86
N GLU A 363 -6.45 24.88 8.57
CA GLU A 363 -5.66 25.50 7.48
C GLU A 363 -4.18 25.06 7.45
N GLY A 364 -3.92 23.76 7.64
CA GLY A 364 -2.56 23.21 7.70
C GLY A 364 -1.76 23.60 8.93
N ARG A 365 -2.42 23.98 10.01
CA ARG A 365 -1.81 24.28 11.31
C ARG A 365 -2.44 23.45 12.41
N VAL A 366 -1.63 23.08 13.38
CA VAL A 366 -2.11 22.48 14.64
C VAL A 366 -2.29 23.58 15.65
N LEU A 367 -3.49 23.65 16.24
CA LEU A 367 -3.91 24.65 17.23
C LEU A 367 -3.67 24.13 18.65
#